data_db87d3b4ed91a18299d5f6ce3f9b2dfa
#
_entry.id   db87d3b4ed91a18299d5f6ce3f9b2dfa
#
_cell.length_a   1.000
_cell.length_b   1.000
_cell.length_c   1.000
_cell.angle_alpha   90.00
_cell.angle_beta   90.00
_cell.angle_gamma   90.00
#
_symmetry.space_group_name_H-M   'P 1'
#
loop_
_entity.id
_entity.type
_entity.pdbx_description
1 polymer ?
#
loop_
_entity_poly.entity_id
_entity_poly.type
_entity_poly.pdbx_seq_one_letter_code
_entity_poly.pdbx_strand_id
1 'polypeptide(L)'
;MNPTRFIFAWLYTSVLATTVWGNSPPIKKIDTARGDQMLAAYFKAQTERLREDCLADIDTLEDWQSKRGEYRRQLLEMLGLDPLPPRTELNASITNKTEREDFIVEQIHYQSRPGLFVTANLYRPKKVEKPLPAILYVCGHGGVKKDGVSYGNKVHYHHHGSWFARNGYVCLTIDSLQLGEIEAIHHGTYRYDMWWWHNRGYTPPALRPGIAFER
;
A
#
# COMPACT_ATOMS: atom_id res chain seq x y z
N MET A 1 -4.60 80.84 -9.75
CA MET A 1 -4.15 79.89 -10.78
C MET A 1 -4.81 78.51 -10.50
N ASN A 2 -5.71 78.13 -11.34
CA ASN A 2 -6.57 76.98 -11.17
C ASN A 2 -5.94 75.68 -11.79
N PRO A 3 -5.81 74.58 -11.11
CA PRO A 3 -5.47 73.32 -11.78
C PRO A 3 -6.76 72.51 -12.12
N THR A 4 -6.91 72.31 -13.38
CA THR A 4 -7.99 71.54 -14.06
C THR A 4 -8.00 70.11 -13.56
N ARG A 5 -9.14 69.63 -13.05
CA ARG A 5 -9.39 68.22 -12.73
C ARG A 5 -9.78 67.48 -14.02
N PHE A 6 -8.99 66.55 -14.43
CA PHE A 6 -9.34 65.56 -15.45
C PHE A 6 -10.10 64.40 -14.75
N ILE A 7 -11.37 64.25 -15.08
CA ILE A 7 -12.21 63.13 -14.69
C ILE A 7 -12.07 62.07 -15.81
N PHE A 8 -11.39 60.97 -15.51
CA PHE A 8 -11.41 59.77 -16.38
C PHE A 8 -12.67 58.98 -16.05
N ALA A 9 -13.62 58.97 -16.97
CA ALA A 9 -14.76 58.08 -16.94
C ALA A 9 -14.34 56.69 -17.45
N TRP A 10 -14.30 55.72 -16.55
CA TRP A 10 -14.14 54.33 -16.94
C TRP A 10 -15.48 53.77 -17.39
N LEU A 11 -15.65 53.52 -18.69
CA LEU A 11 -16.74 52.76 -19.24
C LEU A 11 -16.50 51.26 -18.94
N TYR A 12 -17.22 50.72 -17.96
CA TYR A 12 -17.30 49.28 -17.76
C TYR A 12 -18.23 48.69 -18.82
N THR A 13 -17.67 48.09 -19.86
CA THR A 13 -18.40 47.18 -20.76
C THR A 13 -18.46 45.79 -20.13
N SER A 14 -19.55 45.50 -19.44
CA SER A 14 -19.88 44.14 -18.97
C SER A 14 -20.22 43.29 -20.17
N VAL A 15 -19.27 42.45 -20.60
CA VAL A 15 -19.52 41.34 -21.53
C VAL A 15 -20.23 40.26 -20.76
N LEU A 16 -21.54 40.15 -20.94
CA LEU A 16 -22.32 38.99 -20.51
C LEU A 16 -21.89 37.77 -21.34
N ALA A 17 -20.93 36.99 -20.81
CA ALA A 17 -20.64 35.66 -21.34
C ALA A 17 -21.82 34.74 -20.98
N THR A 18 -22.75 34.58 -21.88
CA THR A 18 -23.75 33.52 -21.83
C THR A 18 -23.05 32.20 -22.03
N THR A 19 -22.74 31.51 -20.93
CA THR A 19 -22.32 30.10 -20.99
C THR A 19 -23.50 29.29 -21.51
N VAL A 20 -23.47 28.98 -22.80
CA VAL A 20 -24.36 27.98 -23.38
C VAL A 20 -23.94 26.63 -22.76
N TRP A 21 -24.59 26.25 -21.68
CA TRP A 21 -24.56 24.87 -21.22
C TRP A 21 -25.30 24.06 -22.28
N GLY A 22 -24.56 23.50 -23.22
CA GLY A 22 -25.10 22.54 -24.15
C GLY A 22 -25.70 21.38 -23.35
N ASN A 23 -27.01 21.24 -23.40
CA ASN A 23 -27.70 20.03 -22.95
C ASN A 23 -27.20 18.87 -23.81
N SER A 24 -26.11 18.24 -23.37
CA SER A 24 -25.71 16.96 -23.96
C SER A 24 -26.89 16.01 -23.77
N PRO A 25 -27.36 15.36 -24.83
CA PRO A 25 -28.46 14.40 -24.68
C PRO A 25 -28.08 13.37 -23.64
N PRO A 26 -29.00 12.91 -22.79
CA PRO A 26 -28.72 11.93 -21.76
C PRO A 26 -28.07 10.70 -22.43
N ILE A 27 -26.89 10.30 -21.98
CA ILE A 27 -26.22 9.10 -22.49
C ILE A 27 -27.16 7.93 -22.24
N LYS A 28 -27.68 7.34 -23.32
CA LYS A 28 -28.57 6.19 -23.21
C LYS A 28 -27.78 5.08 -22.51
N LYS A 29 -28.26 4.64 -21.36
CA LYS A 29 -27.65 3.54 -20.63
C LYS A 29 -27.68 2.30 -21.54
N ILE A 30 -26.50 1.85 -21.97
CA ILE A 30 -26.37 0.66 -22.79
C ILE A 30 -26.61 -0.55 -21.88
N ASP A 31 -27.42 -1.48 -22.32
CA ASP A 31 -27.59 -2.76 -21.64
C ASP A 31 -26.34 -3.63 -21.89
N THR A 32 -25.54 -3.84 -20.84
CA THR A 32 -24.32 -4.65 -20.88
C THR A 32 -24.53 -6.04 -20.31
N ALA A 33 -25.73 -6.39 -19.86
CA ALA A 33 -26.02 -7.61 -19.11
C ALA A 33 -25.51 -8.88 -19.79
N ARG A 34 -25.66 -8.97 -21.13
CA ARG A 34 -25.15 -10.12 -21.90
C ARG A 34 -23.63 -10.18 -21.88
N GLY A 35 -22.95 -9.05 -22.05
CA GLY A 35 -21.48 -8.97 -22.00
C GLY A 35 -20.96 -9.33 -20.62
N ASP A 36 -21.59 -8.82 -19.57
CA ASP A 36 -21.22 -9.07 -18.18
C ASP A 36 -21.37 -10.56 -17.84
N GLN A 37 -22.44 -11.21 -18.30
CA GLN A 37 -22.64 -12.66 -18.15
C GLN A 37 -21.56 -13.48 -18.89
N MET A 38 -21.21 -13.09 -20.11
CA MET A 38 -20.16 -13.77 -20.87
C MET A 38 -18.79 -13.65 -20.18
N LEU A 39 -18.43 -12.47 -19.67
CA LEU A 39 -17.20 -12.25 -18.92
C LEU A 39 -17.20 -13.05 -17.61
N ALA A 40 -18.31 -13.03 -16.87
CA ALA A 40 -18.44 -13.80 -15.64
C ALA A 40 -18.28 -15.30 -15.90
N ALA A 41 -18.90 -15.83 -16.94
CA ALA A 41 -18.77 -17.24 -17.34
C ALA A 41 -17.32 -17.59 -17.74
N TYR A 42 -16.66 -16.71 -18.49
CA TYR A 42 -15.26 -16.88 -18.87
C TYR A 42 -14.34 -16.94 -17.64
N PHE A 43 -14.42 -15.96 -16.75
CA PHE A 43 -13.59 -15.95 -15.55
C PHE A 43 -13.89 -17.11 -14.62
N LYS A 44 -15.16 -17.51 -14.50
CA LYS A 44 -15.53 -18.70 -13.73
C LYS A 44 -14.84 -19.94 -14.29
N ALA A 45 -14.92 -20.17 -15.60
CA ALA A 45 -14.28 -21.33 -16.23
C ALA A 45 -12.76 -21.32 -16.07
N GLN A 46 -12.10 -20.13 -16.19
CA GLN A 46 -10.67 -20.03 -15.98
C GLN A 46 -10.29 -20.30 -14.50
N THR A 47 -11.08 -19.81 -13.56
CA THR A 47 -10.84 -20.05 -12.13
C THR A 47 -11.03 -21.52 -11.76
N GLU A 48 -12.05 -22.17 -12.31
CA GLU A 48 -12.28 -23.60 -12.10
C GLU A 48 -11.12 -24.43 -12.64
N ARG A 49 -10.65 -24.12 -13.84
CA ARG A 49 -9.46 -24.78 -14.42
C ARG A 49 -8.22 -24.60 -13.56
N LEU A 50 -7.92 -23.35 -13.13
CA LEU A 50 -6.78 -23.09 -12.24
C LEU A 50 -6.91 -23.83 -10.91
N ARG A 51 -8.13 -23.98 -10.39
CA ARG A 51 -8.38 -24.75 -9.16
C ARG A 51 -8.13 -26.25 -9.37
N GLU A 52 -8.54 -26.79 -10.50
CA GLU A 52 -8.34 -28.21 -10.85
C GLU A 52 -6.85 -28.51 -11.08
N ASP A 53 -6.12 -27.58 -11.72
CA ASP A 53 -4.68 -27.72 -11.97
C ASP A 53 -3.83 -27.46 -10.70
N CYS A 54 -4.41 -26.82 -9.68
CA CYS A 54 -3.67 -26.42 -8.47
C CYS A 54 -3.24 -27.66 -7.67
N LEU A 55 -1.93 -27.88 -7.61
CA LEU A 55 -1.31 -29.04 -6.94
C LEU A 55 -1.85 -30.39 -7.43
N ALA A 56 -2.39 -30.45 -8.65
CA ALA A 56 -2.97 -31.69 -9.22
C ALA A 56 -1.96 -32.83 -9.38
N ASP A 57 -0.70 -32.55 -9.26
CA ASP A 57 0.43 -33.47 -9.34
C ASP A 57 1.05 -33.79 -7.97
N ILE A 58 0.36 -33.47 -6.87
CA ILE A 58 0.79 -33.68 -5.49
C ILE A 58 -0.23 -34.55 -4.78
N ASP A 59 0.08 -35.83 -4.65
CA ASP A 59 -0.75 -36.82 -3.96
C ASP A 59 -0.18 -37.18 -2.57
N THR A 60 1.13 -37.04 -2.40
CA THR A 60 1.85 -37.44 -1.20
C THR A 60 2.74 -36.34 -0.64
N LEU A 61 3.16 -36.49 0.62
CA LEU A 61 4.16 -35.60 1.24
C LEU A 61 5.50 -35.65 0.47
N GLU A 62 5.83 -36.80 -0.09
CA GLU A 62 7.06 -36.99 -0.87
C GLU A 62 7.00 -36.20 -2.17
N ASP A 63 5.88 -36.23 -2.88
CA ASP A 63 5.67 -35.37 -4.06
C ASP A 63 5.84 -33.88 -3.72
N TRP A 64 5.21 -33.44 -2.65
CA TRP A 64 5.37 -32.07 -2.16
C TRP A 64 6.83 -31.72 -1.87
N GLN A 65 7.53 -32.59 -1.14
CA GLN A 65 8.93 -32.34 -0.79
C GLN A 65 9.83 -32.27 -2.02
N SER A 66 9.55 -33.07 -3.04
CA SER A 66 10.31 -33.05 -4.29
C SER A 66 10.07 -31.80 -5.13
N LYS A 67 8.83 -31.29 -5.15
CA LYS A 67 8.39 -30.19 -6.04
C LYS A 67 8.39 -28.80 -5.39
N ARG A 68 8.36 -28.71 -4.06
CA ARG A 68 8.25 -27.43 -3.34
C ARG A 68 9.34 -26.41 -3.72
N GLY A 69 10.51 -26.89 -4.10
CA GLY A 69 11.62 -26.04 -4.55
C GLY A 69 11.27 -25.31 -5.85
N GLU A 70 10.69 -26.03 -6.79
CA GLU A 70 10.26 -25.46 -8.07
C GLU A 70 9.08 -24.52 -7.90
N TYR A 71 8.06 -24.88 -7.11
CA TYR A 71 6.93 -23.97 -6.81
C TYR A 71 7.39 -22.69 -6.12
N ARG A 72 8.38 -22.79 -5.21
CA ARG A 72 8.96 -21.62 -4.60
C ARG A 72 9.68 -20.72 -5.63
N ARG A 73 10.42 -21.32 -6.55
CA ARG A 73 11.10 -20.58 -7.62
C ARG A 73 10.08 -19.85 -8.50
N GLN A 74 9.03 -20.55 -8.93
CA GLN A 74 7.93 -19.96 -9.73
C GLN A 74 7.27 -18.80 -8.99
N LEU A 75 7.00 -18.95 -7.69
CA LEU A 75 6.45 -17.87 -6.87
C LEU A 75 7.39 -16.66 -6.84
N LEU A 76 8.67 -16.85 -6.62
CA LEU A 76 9.65 -15.77 -6.60
C LEU A 76 9.75 -15.09 -7.97
N GLU A 77 9.73 -15.85 -9.06
CA GLU A 77 9.69 -15.31 -10.42
C GLU A 77 8.44 -14.45 -10.67
N MET A 78 7.26 -14.97 -10.31
CA MET A 78 5.99 -14.23 -10.41
C MET A 78 6.00 -12.93 -9.61
N LEU A 79 6.67 -12.92 -8.45
CA LEU A 79 6.82 -11.75 -7.60
C LEU A 79 7.94 -10.79 -8.07
N GLY A 80 8.71 -11.17 -9.10
CA GLY A 80 9.89 -10.42 -9.54
C GLY A 80 11.03 -10.45 -8.52
N LEU A 81 11.11 -11.52 -7.72
CA LEU A 81 12.10 -11.75 -6.66
C LEU A 81 13.10 -12.86 -7.03
N ASP A 82 13.16 -13.26 -8.29
CA ASP A 82 14.17 -14.17 -8.80
C ASP A 82 15.05 -13.42 -9.83
N PRO A 83 16.32 -13.14 -9.53
CA PRO A 83 17.02 -13.47 -8.28
C PRO A 83 16.54 -12.62 -7.08
N LEU A 84 16.65 -13.18 -5.89
CA LEU A 84 16.39 -12.43 -4.66
C LEU A 84 17.32 -11.22 -4.57
N PRO A 85 16.82 -10.06 -4.10
CA PRO A 85 17.69 -8.91 -3.88
C PRO A 85 18.80 -9.23 -2.86
N PRO A 86 19.99 -8.63 -3.02
CA PRO A 86 21.06 -8.84 -2.07
C PRO A 86 20.63 -8.40 -0.67
N ARG A 87 21.05 -9.15 0.34
CA ARG A 87 20.87 -8.76 1.74
C ARG A 87 21.73 -7.54 2.05
N THR A 88 21.25 -6.71 2.97
CA THR A 88 22.00 -5.57 3.52
C THR A 88 21.91 -5.58 5.04
N GLU A 89 22.82 -4.86 5.67
CA GLU A 89 22.71 -4.56 7.09
C GLU A 89 21.47 -3.71 7.33
N LEU A 90 20.67 -4.09 8.34
CA LEU A 90 19.42 -3.41 8.62
C LEU A 90 19.61 -1.99 9.15
N ASN A 91 20.74 -1.71 9.82
CA ASN A 91 21.04 -0.42 10.43
C ASN A 91 19.83 0.13 11.22
N ALA A 92 19.23 -0.76 12.01
CA ALA A 92 18.02 -0.44 12.75
C ALA A 92 18.29 0.60 13.83
N SER A 93 17.43 1.61 13.92
CA SER A 93 17.53 2.70 14.88
C SER A 93 16.18 2.92 15.57
N ILE A 94 16.22 3.06 16.90
CA ILE A 94 15.06 3.43 17.70
C ILE A 94 15.00 4.94 17.77
N THR A 95 13.91 5.53 17.26
CA THR A 95 13.71 6.98 17.24
C THR A 95 12.92 7.49 18.42
N ASN A 96 12.04 6.66 18.96
CA ASN A 96 11.24 7.00 20.13
C ASN A 96 10.82 5.74 20.89
N LYS A 97 10.49 5.90 22.17
CA LYS A 97 10.00 4.84 23.05
C LYS A 97 8.80 5.33 23.85
N THR A 98 7.71 4.60 23.79
CA THR A 98 6.51 4.86 24.59
C THR A 98 6.26 3.68 25.52
N GLU A 99 6.22 3.96 26.81
CA GLU A 99 5.86 2.94 27.83
C GLU A 99 4.38 3.03 28.14
N ARG A 100 3.74 1.87 28.19
CA ARG A 100 2.37 1.66 28.69
C ARG A 100 2.44 0.87 29.99
N GLU A 101 1.30 0.61 30.60
CA GLU A 101 1.24 -0.12 31.86
C GLU A 101 1.91 -1.51 31.75
N ASP A 102 1.61 -2.24 30.69
CA ASP A 102 1.92 -3.67 30.49
C ASP A 102 2.87 -3.94 29.30
N PHE A 103 3.09 -3.00 28.41
CA PHE A 103 3.95 -3.16 27.23
C PHE A 103 4.74 -1.89 26.88
N ILE A 104 5.67 -2.04 25.99
CA ILE A 104 6.50 -0.95 25.42
C ILE A 104 6.29 -0.93 23.92
N VAL A 105 6.24 0.27 23.34
CA VAL A 105 6.31 0.51 21.90
C VAL A 105 7.58 1.28 21.60
N GLU A 106 8.42 0.72 20.75
CA GLU A 106 9.62 1.37 20.22
C GLU A 106 9.36 1.73 18.75
N GLN A 107 9.42 3.01 18.43
CA GLN A 107 9.36 3.47 17.05
C GLN A 107 10.74 3.28 16.45
N ILE A 108 10.80 2.53 15.35
CA ILE A 108 12.07 2.17 14.72
C ILE A 108 12.01 2.46 13.23
N HIS A 109 13.17 2.68 12.64
CA HIS A 109 13.37 2.55 11.21
C HIS A 109 14.55 1.65 10.94
N TYR A 110 14.53 0.97 9.82
CA TYR A 110 15.60 0.11 9.38
C TYR A 110 15.69 0.10 7.87
N GLN A 111 16.83 -0.33 7.36
CA GLN A 111 17.10 -0.42 5.93
C GLN A 111 16.80 -1.83 5.44
N SER A 112 15.80 -1.98 4.59
CA SER A 112 15.47 -3.27 3.97
C SER A 112 16.34 -3.59 2.75
N ARG A 113 16.81 -2.54 2.09
CA ARG A 113 17.79 -2.55 0.96
C ARG A 113 18.63 -1.29 1.05
N PRO A 114 19.80 -1.21 0.42
CA PRO A 114 20.59 0.01 0.41
C PRO A 114 19.76 1.22 0.00
N GLY A 115 19.58 2.18 0.93
CA GLY A 115 18.80 3.40 0.72
C GLY A 115 17.28 3.26 0.81
N LEU A 116 16.74 2.05 0.99
CA LEU A 116 15.29 1.83 1.18
C LEU A 116 15.00 1.59 2.66
N PHE A 117 14.44 2.61 3.31
CA PHE A 117 14.07 2.58 4.72
C PHE A 117 12.62 2.15 4.91
N VAL A 118 12.41 1.39 5.98
CA VAL A 118 11.09 0.98 6.46
C VAL A 118 10.90 1.53 7.85
N THR A 119 9.79 2.20 8.09
CA THR A 119 9.37 2.66 9.41
C THR A 119 8.46 1.61 10.05
N ALA A 120 8.58 1.43 11.36
CA ALA A 120 7.90 0.38 12.08
C ALA A 120 7.67 0.75 13.55
N ASN A 121 6.73 0.05 14.19
CA ASN A 121 6.55 0.03 15.63
C ASN A 121 6.84 -1.37 16.15
N LEU A 122 7.77 -1.47 17.09
CA LEU A 122 8.09 -2.71 17.80
C LEU A 122 7.35 -2.72 19.12
N TYR A 123 6.42 -3.63 19.26
CA TYR A 123 5.66 -3.86 20.49
C TYR A 123 6.26 -5.05 21.24
N ARG A 124 6.50 -4.89 22.52
CA ARG A 124 7.00 -5.97 23.38
C ARG A 124 6.51 -5.87 24.83
N PRO A 125 6.45 -6.97 25.59
CA PRO A 125 6.22 -6.92 27.02
C PRO A 125 7.26 -6.05 27.73
N LYS A 126 6.89 -5.43 28.86
CA LYS A 126 7.85 -4.69 29.69
C LYS A 126 8.97 -5.57 30.23
N LYS A 127 8.60 -6.76 30.67
CA LYS A 127 9.54 -7.74 31.25
C LYS A 127 9.72 -8.88 30.26
N VAL A 128 10.96 -9.14 29.90
CA VAL A 128 11.35 -10.21 29.00
C VAL A 128 12.47 -11.00 29.70
N GLU A 129 12.14 -12.17 30.20
CA GLU A 129 13.05 -13.04 30.93
C GLU A 129 13.65 -14.15 30.05
N LYS A 130 13.04 -14.41 28.92
CA LYS A 130 13.44 -15.44 27.96
C LYS A 130 13.12 -14.99 26.53
N PRO A 131 13.72 -15.60 25.51
CA PRO A 131 13.33 -15.34 24.14
C PRO A 131 11.82 -15.53 23.93
N LEU A 132 11.17 -14.58 23.28
CA LEU A 132 9.74 -14.59 22.96
C LEU A 132 9.53 -14.88 21.47
N PRO A 133 8.40 -15.50 21.12
CA PRO A 133 8.02 -15.61 19.73
C PRO A 133 7.81 -14.21 19.13
N ALA A 134 8.27 -14.03 17.89
CA ALA A 134 8.18 -12.78 17.17
C ALA A 134 7.18 -12.86 16.02
N ILE A 135 6.38 -11.82 15.87
CA ILE A 135 5.40 -11.64 14.80
C ILE A 135 5.83 -10.47 13.93
N LEU A 136 5.99 -10.70 12.65
CA LEU A 136 6.04 -9.63 11.65
C LEU A 136 4.60 -9.37 11.18
N TYR A 137 4.09 -8.18 11.52
CA TYR A 137 2.75 -7.77 11.12
C TYR A 137 2.84 -6.83 9.92
N VAL A 138 2.44 -7.34 8.76
CA VAL A 138 2.34 -6.57 7.53
C VAL A 138 0.99 -5.87 7.51
N CYS A 139 1.01 -4.55 7.63
CA CYS A 139 -0.21 -3.75 7.73
C CYS A 139 -0.96 -3.68 6.40
N GLY A 140 -2.29 -3.60 6.50
CA GLY A 140 -3.16 -3.38 5.35
C GLY A 140 -3.25 -1.88 4.96
N HIS A 141 -4.31 -1.51 4.25
CA HIS A 141 -4.51 -0.19 3.64
C HIS A 141 -4.89 0.95 4.59
N GLY A 142 -5.14 0.67 5.86
CA GLY A 142 -5.45 1.72 6.85
C GLY A 142 -4.26 2.65 7.04
N GLY A 143 -4.51 3.94 7.16
CA GLY A 143 -3.49 4.93 7.45
C GLY A 143 -3.98 5.96 8.45
N VAL A 144 -3.07 6.65 9.12
CA VAL A 144 -3.38 7.74 10.03
C VAL A 144 -2.66 8.99 9.59
N LYS A 145 -3.45 10.03 9.24
CA LYS A 145 -2.95 11.39 9.01
C LYS A 145 -3.53 12.35 10.03
N LYS A 146 -2.71 13.24 10.54
CA LYS A 146 -3.13 14.33 11.41
C LYS A 146 -2.35 15.57 11.06
N ASP A 147 -3.04 16.68 10.83
CA ASP A 147 -2.46 17.98 10.52
C ASP A 147 -1.48 17.93 9.32
N GLY A 148 -1.82 17.13 8.30
CA GLY A 148 -1.00 16.94 7.10
C GLY A 148 0.17 15.96 7.25
N VAL A 149 0.44 15.49 8.47
CA VAL A 149 1.54 14.54 8.74
C VAL A 149 1.02 13.11 8.69
N SER A 150 1.71 12.23 7.95
CA SER A 150 1.44 10.79 7.94
C SER A 150 2.16 10.11 9.10
N TYR A 151 1.41 9.33 9.86
CA TYR A 151 1.93 8.47 10.91
C TYR A 151 2.04 7.01 10.46
N GLY A 152 1.72 6.77 9.21
CA GLY A 152 1.80 5.46 8.60
C GLY A 152 0.63 4.54 8.90
N ASN A 153 0.59 3.43 8.16
CA ASN A 153 -0.44 2.42 8.36
C ASN A 153 -0.20 1.56 9.62
N LYS A 154 1.03 1.44 10.10
CA LYS A 154 1.36 0.78 11.37
C LYS A 154 0.60 1.35 12.56
N VAL A 155 0.29 2.66 12.55
CA VAL A 155 -0.46 3.31 13.63
C VAL A 155 -1.94 2.94 13.58
N HIS A 156 -2.51 2.75 12.40
CA HIS A 156 -3.89 2.26 12.27
C HIS A 156 -4.08 0.88 12.92
N TYR A 157 -3.07 0.04 12.85
CA TYR A 157 -3.08 -1.35 13.37
C TYR A 157 -2.43 -1.50 14.76
N HIS A 158 -2.26 -0.41 15.51
CA HIS A 158 -1.61 -0.41 16.82
C HIS A 158 -2.25 -1.39 17.83
N HIS A 159 -3.55 -1.63 17.70
CA HIS A 159 -4.29 -2.55 18.58
C HIS A 159 -3.84 -4.01 18.43
N HIS A 160 -3.44 -4.44 17.25
CA HIS A 160 -2.87 -5.77 17.04
C HIS A 160 -1.49 -5.90 17.70
N GLY A 161 -0.61 -4.91 17.47
CA GLY A 161 0.71 -4.91 18.10
C GLY A 161 0.63 -4.95 19.64
N SER A 162 -0.27 -4.14 20.23
CA SER A 162 -0.47 -4.12 21.68
C SER A 162 -1.06 -5.43 22.20
N TRP A 163 -1.97 -6.06 21.44
CA TRP A 163 -2.53 -7.36 21.82
C TRP A 163 -1.44 -8.44 21.87
N PHE A 164 -0.60 -8.52 20.83
CA PHE A 164 0.50 -9.47 20.80
C PHE A 164 1.47 -9.27 21.97
N ALA A 165 1.85 -8.03 22.25
CA ALA A 165 2.75 -7.74 23.37
C ALA A 165 2.17 -8.15 24.73
N ARG A 166 0.87 -7.93 24.95
CA ARG A 166 0.17 -8.37 26.17
C ARG A 166 0.08 -9.89 26.30
N ASN A 167 0.12 -10.59 25.18
CA ASN A 167 0.05 -12.05 25.14
C ASN A 167 1.42 -12.73 25.01
N GLY A 168 2.50 -12.02 25.36
CA GLY A 168 3.84 -12.61 25.44
C GLY A 168 4.58 -12.75 24.11
N TYR A 169 4.23 -11.97 23.10
CA TYR A 169 4.93 -11.91 21.82
C TYR A 169 5.70 -10.60 21.68
N VAL A 170 6.71 -10.61 20.87
CA VAL A 170 7.26 -9.40 20.24
C VAL A 170 6.56 -9.22 18.89
N CYS A 171 6.01 -8.04 18.63
CA CYS A 171 5.34 -7.76 17.36
C CYS A 171 5.95 -6.55 16.69
N LEU A 172 6.44 -6.73 15.48
CA LEU A 172 6.91 -5.67 14.60
C LEU A 172 5.83 -5.35 13.58
N THR A 173 5.16 -4.20 13.76
CA THR A 173 4.22 -3.67 12.76
C THR A 173 4.96 -2.74 11.82
N ILE A 174 5.00 -3.08 10.55
CA ILE A 174 5.73 -2.30 9.53
C ILE A 174 4.79 -1.44 8.71
N ASP A 175 5.29 -0.32 8.26
CA ASP A 175 4.63 0.44 7.20
C ASP A 175 4.87 -0.23 5.86
N SER A 176 3.79 -0.43 5.09
CA SER A 176 3.90 -0.80 3.69
C SER A 176 4.38 0.37 2.86
N LEU A 177 5.06 0.08 1.77
CA LEU A 177 5.49 1.10 0.81
C LEU A 177 4.29 1.96 0.37
N GLN A 178 4.48 3.26 0.27
CA GLN A 178 3.45 4.27 -0.10
C GLN A 178 2.37 4.53 0.97
N LEU A 179 2.31 3.76 2.03
CA LEU A 179 1.31 3.92 3.11
C LEU A 179 1.94 4.32 4.44
N GLY A 180 3.25 4.52 4.47
CA GLY A 180 4.03 4.82 5.66
C GLY A 180 4.21 6.30 5.95
N GLU A 181 5.10 6.58 6.88
CA GLU A 181 5.61 7.93 7.15
C GLU A 181 6.42 8.46 5.96
N ILE A 182 7.05 7.58 5.19
CA ILE A 182 7.81 7.90 3.97
C ILE A 182 6.84 7.85 2.79
N GLU A 183 6.28 8.99 2.46
CA GLU A 183 5.22 9.13 1.46
C GLU A 183 5.75 9.27 0.02
N ALA A 184 6.96 8.87 -0.32
CA ALA A 184 7.64 9.16 -1.59
C ALA A 184 6.70 9.33 -2.81
N ILE A 185 5.79 8.39 -3.03
CA ILE A 185 4.67 8.52 -3.97
C ILE A 185 3.46 7.88 -3.30
N HIS A 186 2.73 8.65 -2.52
CA HIS A 186 1.51 8.15 -1.90
C HIS A 186 0.43 7.97 -2.95
N HIS A 187 -0.23 6.81 -2.97
CA HIS A 187 -1.27 6.49 -3.95
C HIS A 187 -2.50 7.41 -3.88
N GLY A 188 -2.69 8.15 -2.77
CA GLY A 188 -3.70 9.19 -2.64
C GLY A 188 -3.22 10.60 -3.03
N THR A 189 -1.99 10.77 -3.54
CA THR A 189 -1.45 12.08 -3.91
C THR A 189 -2.13 12.64 -5.16
N TYR A 190 -2.56 11.78 -6.03
CA TYR A 190 -3.29 12.15 -7.24
C TYR A 190 -4.75 11.73 -7.09
N ARG A 191 -5.67 12.65 -7.28
CA ARG A 191 -7.11 12.56 -7.03
C ARG A 191 -7.85 11.44 -7.80
N TYR A 192 -7.13 10.73 -8.71
CA TYR A 192 -7.66 9.68 -9.58
C TYR A 192 -7.14 8.26 -9.29
N ASP A 193 -6.45 8.12 -8.41
CA ASP A 193 -5.69 7.76 -7.82
C ASP A 193 -5.17 6.54 -7.19
N MET A 194 -5.62 6.09 -6.14
CA MET A 194 -5.41 4.79 -5.56
C MET A 194 -5.44 3.67 -6.62
N TRP A 195 -6.46 3.71 -7.48
CA TRP A 195 -6.70 2.77 -8.56
C TRP A 195 -5.67 2.88 -9.70
N TRP A 196 -5.32 4.09 -10.08
CA TRP A 196 -4.41 4.37 -11.17
C TRP A 196 -2.96 3.99 -10.84
N TRP A 197 -2.53 4.20 -9.59
CA TRP A 197 -1.21 3.84 -9.11
C TRP A 197 -1.09 2.35 -8.83
N HIS A 198 -2.10 1.70 -8.29
CA HIS A 198 -2.14 0.25 -8.19
C HIS A 198 -1.98 -0.40 -9.57
N ASN A 199 -2.71 0.07 -10.56
CA ASN A 199 -2.63 -0.51 -11.91
C ASN A 199 -1.34 -0.14 -12.65
N ARG A 200 -0.81 1.07 -12.48
CA ARG A 200 0.45 1.48 -13.10
C ARG A 200 1.70 1.06 -12.34
N GLY A 201 1.60 0.85 -11.06
CA GLY A 201 2.68 0.25 -10.27
C GLY A 201 3.14 -1.09 -10.83
N TYR A 202 2.32 -1.74 -11.64
CA TYR A 202 2.67 -3.00 -12.31
C TYR A 202 3.48 -2.85 -13.61
N THR A 203 3.66 -1.64 -14.12
CA THR A 203 4.13 -1.48 -15.50
C THR A 203 5.57 -1.00 -15.71
N PRO A 204 6.20 -0.16 -14.91
CA PRO A 204 7.59 0.19 -15.16
C PRO A 204 8.58 -0.77 -14.50
N PRO A 205 9.55 -1.32 -15.25
CA PRO A 205 10.61 -2.17 -14.68
C PRO A 205 11.41 -1.52 -13.55
N ALA A 206 11.53 -0.20 -13.56
CA ALA A 206 12.26 0.57 -12.55
C ALA A 206 11.57 0.59 -11.17
N LEU A 207 10.25 0.36 -11.11
CA LEU A 207 9.48 0.30 -9.87
C LEU A 207 9.27 -1.13 -9.36
N ARG A 208 9.65 -2.16 -10.13
CA ARG A 208 9.51 -3.56 -9.75
C ARG A 208 10.03 -3.91 -8.36
N PRO A 209 11.18 -3.37 -7.88
CA PRO A 209 11.65 -3.67 -6.53
C PRO A 209 10.72 -3.18 -5.42
N GLY A 210 10.02 -2.08 -5.62
CA GLY A 210 9.05 -1.58 -4.64
C GLY A 210 7.71 -2.33 -4.68
N ILE A 211 7.30 -2.77 -5.85
CA ILE A 211 6.03 -3.45 -6.11
C ILE A 211 6.09 -4.93 -5.75
N ALA A 212 7.26 -5.55 -5.79
CA ALA A 212 7.44 -6.92 -5.34
C ALA A 212 7.03 -7.14 -3.87
N PHE A 213 6.86 -6.07 -3.09
CA PHE A 213 6.34 -6.11 -1.72
C PHE A 213 4.82 -5.92 -1.62
N GLU A 214 4.16 -5.53 -2.69
CA GLU A 214 2.70 -5.28 -2.74
C GLU A 214 1.93 -6.32 -3.57
N ARG A 215 2.61 -7.26 -4.21
CA ARG A 215 1.99 -8.35 -4.95
C ARG A 215 1.65 -9.53 -4.07
#